data_2171519e80ac53cf0683be784714c3f1
#
_entry.id   2171519e80ac53cf0683be784714c3f1
#
_cell.length_a   1.000
_cell.length_b   1.000
_cell.length_c   1.000
_cell.angle_alpha   90.00
_cell.angle_beta   90.00
_cell.angle_gamma   90.00
#
_symmetry.space_group_name_H-M   'P 1'
#
loop_
_entity.id
_entity.type
_entity.pdbx_description
1 polymer ?
#
loop_
_entity_poly.entity_id
_entity_poly.type
_entity_poly.pdbx_seq_one_letter_code
_entity_poly.pdbx_strand_id
1 'polypeptide(L)'
;MDRCPAEICSEIYAFACVDDGRTGRALSLVSKCTRETSKPYKLQSVSVIGYNQLLAFADLVEHTPLHLRQVKCIFMSAHPRSTASDPKALTPEYARRQQAYAAVGRILKAISSFVTMVHAFFVFYRPFPLLPVSLPALVELTVHGPTETSIDLIDENIQFKSLKHLHLSSFCSPLYILRSVSKLTPSLAHLRLSAPEHSTNFALELKAILDNTESVLPPDLEKIFIHLPTKPKDNLMGMLDSYRSTVSALSSIAGVHDWIILLPPLRLGMFRTISIQDAEEAWSRSAAGMIWW
;
A
#
# COMPACT_ATOMS: atom_id res chain seq x y z
N MET A 1 -5.55 -17.42 33.09
CA MET A 1 -4.35 -16.70 32.68
C MET A 1 -3.39 -16.39 33.82
N ASP A 2 -3.84 -16.41 35.07
CA ASP A 2 -3.00 -16.03 36.22
C ASP A 2 -1.81 -16.96 36.52
N ARG A 3 -1.68 -18.07 35.80
CA ARG A 3 -0.55 -19.02 35.89
C ARG A 3 0.34 -19.04 34.66
N CYS A 4 0.07 -18.18 33.66
CA CYS A 4 0.87 -18.11 32.44
C CYS A 4 1.98 -17.07 32.64
N PRO A 5 3.26 -17.38 32.34
CA PRO A 5 4.34 -16.41 32.36
C PRO A 5 4.05 -15.20 31.48
N ALA A 6 4.52 -14.02 31.87
CA ALA A 6 4.26 -12.78 31.14
C ALA A 6 4.81 -12.83 29.72
N GLU A 7 5.91 -13.53 29.50
CA GLU A 7 6.57 -13.73 28.22
C GLU A 7 5.65 -14.50 27.25
N ILE A 8 5.03 -15.58 27.73
CA ILE A 8 4.08 -16.37 26.92
C ILE A 8 2.81 -15.57 26.62
N CYS A 9 2.31 -14.80 27.59
CA CYS A 9 1.20 -13.88 27.35
C CYS A 9 1.56 -12.85 26.26
N SER A 10 2.78 -12.31 26.29
CA SER A 10 3.30 -11.34 25.31
C SER A 10 3.34 -11.93 23.92
N GLU A 11 3.84 -13.15 23.75
CA GLU A 11 3.85 -13.85 22.46
C GLU A 11 2.42 -14.08 21.94
N ILE A 12 1.52 -14.56 22.80
CA ILE A 12 0.10 -14.75 22.45
C ILE A 12 -0.53 -13.42 21.96
N TYR A 13 -0.28 -12.31 22.66
CA TYR A 13 -0.82 -11.01 22.26
C TYR A 13 -0.21 -10.52 20.94
N ALA A 14 1.09 -10.75 20.74
CA ALA A 14 1.75 -10.42 19.48
C ALA A 14 1.13 -11.16 18.29
N PHE A 15 0.80 -12.43 18.44
CA PHE A 15 0.11 -13.22 17.41
C PHE A 15 -1.37 -12.84 17.25
N ALA A 16 -2.06 -12.52 18.34
CA ALA A 16 -3.48 -12.21 18.30
C ALA A 16 -3.79 -10.81 17.76
N CYS A 17 -2.90 -9.81 17.97
CA CYS A 17 -3.12 -8.41 17.59
C CYS A 17 -2.64 -8.10 16.17
N VAL A 18 -2.97 -8.96 15.21
CA VAL A 18 -2.63 -8.78 13.78
C VAL A 18 -3.84 -8.36 12.92
N ASP A 19 -4.97 -8.08 13.56
CA ASP A 19 -6.19 -7.60 12.93
C ASP A 19 -6.24 -6.05 12.80
N ASP A 20 -7.41 -5.50 12.53
CA ASP A 20 -7.67 -4.05 12.43
C ASP A 20 -7.62 -3.29 13.79
N GLY A 21 -7.04 -3.89 14.80
CA GLY A 21 -6.94 -3.37 16.18
C GLY A 21 -8.13 -3.76 17.09
N ARG A 22 -9.05 -4.60 16.62
CA ARG A 22 -10.19 -5.06 17.45
C ARG A 22 -9.73 -5.91 18.62
N THR A 23 -8.84 -6.87 18.36
CA THR A 23 -8.30 -7.77 19.39
C THR A 23 -7.56 -6.99 20.47
N GLY A 24 -6.70 -6.04 20.10
CA GLY A 24 -6.00 -5.21 21.08
C GLY A 24 -6.94 -4.37 21.96
N ARG A 25 -8.04 -3.86 21.36
CA ARG A 25 -9.11 -3.19 22.12
C ARG A 25 -9.84 -4.14 23.05
N ALA A 26 -10.23 -5.33 22.57
CA ALA A 26 -10.92 -6.34 23.36
C ALA A 26 -10.09 -6.81 24.55
N LEU A 27 -8.81 -7.11 24.36
CA LEU A 27 -7.88 -7.49 25.43
C LEU A 27 -7.81 -6.42 26.53
N SER A 28 -7.85 -5.14 26.16
CA SER A 28 -7.81 -4.04 27.13
C SER A 28 -9.07 -3.94 28.02
N LEU A 29 -10.14 -4.67 27.70
CA LEU A 29 -11.40 -4.70 28.45
C LEU A 29 -11.58 -5.96 29.33
N VAL A 30 -10.72 -6.98 29.18
CA VAL A 30 -10.86 -8.25 29.89
C VAL A 30 -10.57 -8.11 31.39
N SER A 31 -9.41 -7.58 31.76
CA SER A 31 -9.01 -7.35 33.14
C SER A 31 -7.92 -6.28 33.24
N LYS A 32 -7.62 -5.79 34.44
CA LYS A 32 -6.51 -4.86 34.64
C LYS A 32 -5.16 -5.49 34.26
N CYS A 33 -4.92 -6.74 34.66
CA CYS A 33 -3.71 -7.49 34.33
C CYS A 33 -3.56 -7.63 32.80
N THR A 34 -4.58 -8.13 32.10
CA THR A 34 -4.58 -8.28 30.63
C THR A 34 -4.37 -6.94 29.93
N ARG A 35 -5.00 -5.87 30.40
CA ARG A 35 -4.83 -4.52 29.88
C ARG A 35 -3.38 -4.06 29.95
N GLU A 36 -2.74 -4.19 31.12
CA GLU A 36 -1.36 -3.75 31.32
C GLU A 36 -0.38 -4.57 30.46
N THR A 37 -0.53 -5.90 30.45
CA THR A 37 0.37 -6.79 29.70
C THR A 37 0.16 -6.74 28.19
N SER A 38 -1.03 -6.40 27.70
CA SER A 38 -1.33 -6.28 26.26
C SER A 38 -1.06 -4.87 25.69
N LYS A 39 -0.77 -3.86 26.54
CA LYS A 39 -0.53 -2.47 26.10
C LYS A 39 0.46 -2.33 24.93
N PRO A 40 1.62 -2.99 24.90
CA PRO A 40 2.57 -2.86 23.81
C PRO A 40 2.03 -3.35 22.46
N TYR A 41 1.11 -4.30 22.48
CA TYR A 41 0.56 -4.96 21.30
C TYR A 41 -0.75 -4.33 20.79
N LYS A 42 -1.35 -3.45 21.59
CA LYS A 42 -2.67 -2.85 21.31
C LYS A 42 -2.73 -2.13 19.97
N LEU A 43 -1.65 -1.49 19.56
CA LEU A 43 -1.54 -0.73 18.32
C LEU A 43 -0.67 -1.43 17.25
N GLN A 44 -0.29 -2.70 17.48
CA GLN A 44 0.63 -3.43 16.60
C GLN A 44 0.12 -3.50 15.16
N SER A 45 -1.18 -3.69 14.97
CA SER A 45 -1.83 -3.71 13.67
C SER A 45 -3.10 -2.87 13.76
N VAL A 46 -3.28 -1.91 12.86
CA VAL A 46 -4.40 -0.96 12.90
C VAL A 46 -4.90 -0.59 11.52
N SER A 47 -6.23 -0.46 11.41
CA SER A 47 -6.89 0.10 10.23
C SER A 47 -7.49 1.46 10.57
N VAL A 48 -7.09 2.50 9.85
CA VAL A 48 -7.49 3.90 10.05
C VAL A 48 -8.21 4.37 8.79
N ILE A 49 -9.55 4.38 8.83
CA ILE A 49 -10.38 4.64 7.66
C ILE A 49 -11.28 5.86 7.89
N GLY A 50 -11.10 6.86 7.06
CA GLY A 50 -11.83 8.10 7.08
C GLY A 50 -11.02 9.26 7.64
N TYR A 51 -11.33 10.43 7.10
CA TYR A 51 -10.62 11.67 7.39
C TYR A 51 -10.49 11.97 8.90
N ASN A 52 -11.60 11.92 9.64
CA ASN A 52 -11.58 12.23 11.08
C ASN A 52 -10.78 11.19 11.87
N GLN A 53 -10.81 9.91 11.46
CA GLN A 53 -10.01 8.86 12.10
C GLN A 53 -8.51 9.04 11.86
N LEU A 54 -8.11 9.50 10.66
CA LEU A 54 -6.70 9.82 10.37
C LEU A 54 -6.19 10.93 11.30
N LEU A 55 -6.95 12.03 11.45
CA LEU A 55 -6.56 13.12 12.36
C LEU A 55 -6.46 12.65 13.80
N ALA A 56 -7.49 11.95 14.28
CA ALA A 56 -7.52 11.44 15.66
C ALA A 56 -6.40 10.43 15.93
N PHE A 57 -6.07 9.58 14.94
CA PHE A 57 -4.98 8.62 15.10
C PHE A 57 -3.61 9.28 15.07
N ALA A 58 -3.42 10.33 14.25
CA ALA A 58 -2.20 11.14 14.27
C ALA A 58 -1.96 11.74 15.68
N ASP A 59 -2.98 12.36 16.25
CA ASP A 59 -2.92 12.89 17.60
C ASP A 59 -2.66 11.80 18.65
N LEU A 60 -3.32 10.64 18.53
CA LEU A 60 -3.13 9.51 19.43
C LEU A 60 -1.67 9.02 19.43
N VAL A 61 -1.10 8.75 18.25
CA VAL A 61 0.26 8.18 18.20
C VAL A 61 1.32 9.19 18.64
N GLU A 62 1.14 10.47 18.40
CA GLU A 62 2.06 11.51 18.87
C GLU A 62 2.08 11.61 20.40
N HIS A 63 0.94 11.47 21.05
CA HIS A 63 0.81 11.54 22.51
C HIS A 63 1.08 10.19 23.21
N THR A 64 1.16 9.08 22.44
CA THR A 64 1.49 7.77 23.00
C THR A 64 2.99 7.68 23.31
N PRO A 65 3.44 7.19 24.46
CA PRO A 65 4.85 6.95 24.75
C PRO A 65 5.52 6.06 23.69
N LEU A 66 6.78 6.35 23.36
CA LEU A 66 7.50 5.68 22.26
C LEU A 66 7.49 4.14 22.38
N HIS A 67 7.69 3.59 23.58
CA HIS A 67 7.69 2.15 23.83
C HIS A 67 6.33 1.48 23.62
N LEU A 68 5.24 2.25 23.53
CA LEU A 68 3.87 1.78 23.23
C LEU A 68 3.42 2.07 21.80
N ARG A 69 4.24 2.78 20.99
CA ARG A 69 3.94 3.09 19.57
C ARG A 69 4.36 1.96 18.64
N GLN A 70 4.28 0.71 19.03
CA GLN A 70 4.77 -0.43 18.26
C GLN A 70 3.81 -0.82 17.14
N VAL A 71 3.47 0.14 16.28
CA VAL A 71 2.66 -0.11 15.07
C VAL A 71 3.53 -0.77 14.02
N LYS A 72 3.29 -2.05 13.74
CA LYS A 72 3.99 -2.83 12.71
C LYS A 72 3.25 -2.81 11.38
N CYS A 73 1.92 -2.98 11.42
CA CYS A 73 1.09 -3.04 10.24
C CYS A 73 0.03 -1.93 10.29
N ILE A 74 -0.07 -1.12 9.23
CA ILE A 74 -1.06 -0.07 9.16
C ILE A 74 -1.76 -0.02 7.81
N PHE A 75 -3.10 0.05 7.85
CA PHE A 75 -3.94 0.42 6.71
C PHE A 75 -4.46 1.84 6.91
N MET A 76 -4.32 2.69 5.91
CA MET A 76 -4.76 4.09 5.98
C MET A 76 -5.61 4.48 4.77
N SER A 77 -6.74 5.12 5.02
CA SER A 77 -7.58 5.73 3.99
C SER A 77 -8.21 7.02 4.50
N ALA A 78 -8.18 8.08 3.70
CA ALA A 78 -8.93 9.31 3.99
C ALA A 78 -10.43 9.17 3.66
N HIS A 79 -10.81 8.15 2.87
CA HIS A 79 -12.19 7.93 2.48
C HIS A 79 -12.91 6.99 3.45
N PRO A 80 -14.17 7.25 3.82
CA PRO A 80 -14.97 6.34 4.63
C PRO A 80 -15.38 5.10 3.83
N ARG A 81 -15.66 3.98 4.52
CA ARG A 81 -16.11 2.71 3.89
C ARG A 81 -17.40 2.86 3.09
N SER A 82 -18.26 3.82 3.43
CA SER A 82 -19.59 4.00 2.86
C SER A 82 -19.64 4.82 1.56
N THR A 83 -18.53 5.24 1.00
CA THR A 83 -18.49 6.12 -0.19
C THR A 83 -18.73 5.43 -1.52
N ALA A 84 -19.15 4.17 -1.51
CA ALA A 84 -19.44 3.42 -2.74
C ALA A 84 -20.49 4.04 -3.66
N SER A 85 -21.24 5.05 -3.21
CA SER A 85 -22.42 5.55 -3.95
C SER A 85 -22.38 7.03 -4.36
N ASP A 86 -21.50 7.85 -3.80
CA ASP A 86 -21.45 9.29 -4.10
C ASP A 86 -20.08 9.73 -4.67
N PRO A 87 -20.01 10.03 -5.99
CA PRO A 87 -18.81 10.55 -6.60
C PRO A 87 -18.29 11.86 -5.97
N LYS A 88 -19.22 12.70 -5.47
CA LYS A 88 -18.87 13.97 -4.82
C LYS A 88 -18.21 13.76 -3.46
N ALA A 89 -18.51 12.66 -2.77
CA ALA A 89 -17.87 12.31 -1.51
C ALA A 89 -16.41 11.87 -1.68
N LEU A 90 -16.00 11.48 -2.90
CA LEU A 90 -14.62 11.13 -3.25
C LEU A 90 -13.76 12.34 -3.58
N THR A 91 -14.35 13.52 -3.76
CA THR A 91 -13.63 14.79 -3.98
C THR A 91 -13.66 15.65 -2.72
N PRO A 92 -12.85 15.33 -1.71
CA PRO A 92 -12.77 16.21 -0.57
C PRO A 92 -12.23 17.57 -1.01
N GLU A 93 -12.74 18.62 -0.36
CA GLU A 93 -12.23 19.98 -0.49
C GLU A 93 -10.69 20.00 -0.38
N TYR A 94 -10.03 20.85 -1.15
CA TYR A 94 -8.56 20.90 -1.20
C TYR A 94 -7.91 20.98 0.19
N ALA A 95 -8.48 21.79 1.09
CA ALA A 95 -8.01 21.93 2.47
C ALA A 95 -8.04 20.59 3.24
N ARG A 96 -9.11 19.79 3.10
CA ARG A 96 -9.21 18.47 3.75
C ARG A 96 -8.18 17.48 3.22
N ARG A 97 -7.85 17.55 1.93
CA ARG A 97 -6.79 16.71 1.35
C ARG A 97 -5.44 17.04 1.94
N GLN A 98 -5.10 18.32 2.03
CA GLN A 98 -3.84 18.78 2.62
C GLN A 98 -3.72 18.36 4.09
N GLN A 99 -4.81 18.48 4.85
CA GLN A 99 -4.83 18.05 6.25
C GLN A 99 -4.69 16.52 6.40
N ALA A 100 -5.39 15.73 5.57
CA ALA A 100 -5.23 14.28 5.55
C ALA A 100 -3.78 13.89 5.24
N TYR A 101 -3.17 14.58 4.29
CA TYR A 101 -1.79 14.40 3.89
C TYR A 101 -0.82 14.67 5.03
N ALA A 102 -0.98 15.82 5.66
CA ALA A 102 -0.18 16.20 6.83
C ALA A 102 -0.35 15.16 7.97
N ALA A 103 -1.58 14.67 8.20
CA ALA A 103 -1.85 13.65 9.21
C ALA A 103 -1.13 12.33 8.89
N VAL A 104 -1.13 11.88 7.63
CA VAL A 104 -0.35 10.70 7.21
C VAL A 104 1.13 10.87 7.48
N GLY A 105 1.70 12.03 7.14
CA GLY A 105 3.11 12.34 7.43
C GLY A 105 3.42 12.29 8.93
N ARG A 106 2.56 12.85 9.77
CA ARG A 106 2.67 12.81 11.25
C ARG A 106 2.61 11.38 11.76
N ILE A 107 1.64 10.58 11.30
CA ILE A 107 1.51 9.15 11.67
C ILE A 107 2.78 8.41 11.32
N LEU A 108 3.19 8.45 10.06
CA LEU A 108 4.36 7.73 9.57
C LEU A 108 5.63 8.14 10.30
N LYS A 109 5.83 9.43 10.57
CA LYS A 109 6.94 9.94 11.37
C LYS A 109 6.93 9.37 12.80
N ALA A 110 5.76 9.31 13.43
CA ALA A 110 5.62 8.82 14.80
C ALA A 110 5.89 7.31 14.94
N ILE A 111 5.63 6.50 13.87
CA ILE A 111 5.78 5.04 13.89
C ILE A 111 6.97 4.55 13.06
N SER A 112 7.78 5.44 12.51
CA SER A 112 8.83 5.14 11.52
C SER A 112 9.80 4.03 11.92
N SER A 113 10.11 3.91 13.21
CA SER A 113 11.06 2.94 13.73
C SER A 113 10.54 1.48 13.79
N PHE A 114 9.23 1.29 13.74
CA PHE A 114 8.60 -0.03 13.98
C PHE A 114 7.79 -0.55 12.81
N VAL A 115 7.32 0.34 11.92
CA VAL A 115 6.42 -0.03 10.85
C VAL A 115 7.13 -0.88 9.81
N THR A 116 6.58 -2.08 9.59
CA THR A 116 7.08 -3.05 8.59
C THR A 116 6.15 -3.17 7.39
N MET A 117 4.87 -2.80 7.55
CA MET A 117 3.87 -2.90 6.50
C MET A 117 2.97 -1.66 6.49
N VAL A 118 2.87 -1.04 5.32
CA VAL A 118 1.99 0.11 5.06
C VAL A 118 1.12 -0.17 3.85
N HIS A 119 -0.19 -0.12 4.03
CA HIS A 119 -1.15 -0.06 2.94
C HIS A 119 -1.85 1.31 2.96
N ALA A 120 -1.70 2.07 1.89
CA ALA A 120 -2.24 3.41 1.73
C ALA A 120 -3.29 3.43 0.63
N PHE A 121 -4.52 3.83 0.96
CA PHE A 121 -5.62 3.95 0.02
C PHE A 121 -6.03 5.41 -0.13
N PHE A 122 -5.50 6.08 -1.19
CA PHE A 122 -5.72 7.48 -1.45
C PHE A 122 -6.13 7.71 -2.91
N VAL A 123 -7.42 7.68 -3.18
CA VAL A 123 -7.99 7.95 -4.50
C VAL A 123 -8.20 9.46 -4.65
N PHE A 124 -7.12 10.21 -4.82
CA PHE A 124 -7.18 11.64 -5.10
C PHE A 124 -6.98 11.89 -6.60
N TYR A 125 -7.58 12.99 -7.11
CA TYR A 125 -7.39 13.40 -8.51
C TYR A 125 -5.97 13.91 -8.83
N ARG A 126 -5.15 14.18 -7.80
CA ARG A 126 -3.76 14.56 -8.00
C ARG A 126 -2.86 13.48 -7.46
N PRO A 127 -1.78 13.18 -8.17
CA PRO A 127 -0.80 12.21 -7.75
C PRO A 127 -0.23 12.54 -6.38
N PHE A 128 0.16 11.50 -5.67
CA PHE A 128 0.63 11.53 -4.31
C PHE A 128 2.12 11.11 -4.29
N PRO A 129 3.06 11.84 -3.67
CA PRO A 129 4.41 11.35 -3.51
C PRO A 129 4.40 10.06 -2.69
N LEU A 130 5.26 9.11 -3.06
CA LEU A 130 5.20 7.73 -2.60
C LEU A 130 5.16 7.61 -1.07
N LEU A 131 5.95 8.30 -0.34
CA LEU A 131 5.82 8.51 1.12
C LEU A 131 6.71 9.68 1.53
N PRO A 132 6.24 10.58 2.40
CA PRO A 132 6.99 11.79 2.78
C PRO A 132 8.03 11.56 3.88
N VAL A 133 8.25 10.33 4.32
CA VAL A 133 9.07 10.00 5.49
C VAL A 133 9.89 8.75 5.23
N SER A 134 11.13 8.73 5.67
CA SER A 134 11.98 7.53 5.66
C SER A 134 11.46 6.50 6.67
N LEU A 135 11.30 5.25 6.20
CA LEU A 135 10.79 4.12 6.99
C LEU A 135 11.80 2.96 6.91
N PRO A 136 12.82 2.96 7.78
CA PRO A 136 13.94 2.04 7.65
C PRO A 136 13.58 0.56 7.86
N ALA A 137 12.52 0.28 8.62
CA ALA A 137 12.05 -1.08 8.89
C ALA A 137 10.97 -1.57 7.91
N LEU A 138 10.54 -0.72 6.95
CA LEU A 138 9.45 -1.05 6.03
C LEU A 138 9.85 -2.17 5.08
N VAL A 139 9.07 -3.26 5.08
CA VAL A 139 9.27 -4.45 4.24
C VAL A 139 8.23 -4.51 3.11
N GLU A 140 7.00 -4.10 3.39
CA GLU A 140 5.89 -4.14 2.44
C GLU A 140 5.20 -2.78 2.35
N LEU A 141 5.01 -2.30 1.11
CA LEU A 141 4.27 -1.09 0.79
C LEU A 141 3.25 -1.35 -0.29
N THR A 142 1.98 -1.08 -0.01
CA THR A 142 0.92 -1.06 -1.01
C THR A 142 0.31 0.33 -1.09
N VAL A 143 0.22 0.89 -2.30
CA VAL A 143 -0.40 2.19 -2.55
C VAL A 143 -1.50 2.05 -3.60
N HIS A 144 -2.72 2.33 -3.18
CA HIS A 144 -3.89 2.42 -4.05
C HIS A 144 -4.24 3.89 -4.27
N GLY A 145 -4.08 4.35 -5.48
CA GLY A 145 -4.35 5.72 -5.89
C GLY A 145 -3.28 6.26 -6.83
N PRO A 146 -3.56 7.39 -7.50
CA PRO A 146 -2.59 7.96 -8.41
C PRO A 146 -1.34 8.37 -7.63
N THR A 147 -0.22 7.77 -8.00
CA THR A 147 1.10 8.10 -7.46
C THR A 147 1.85 8.95 -8.48
N GLU A 148 2.33 10.11 -8.04
CA GLU A 148 3.27 10.93 -8.78
C GLU A 148 4.67 10.64 -8.25
N THR A 149 5.52 10.25 -9.14
CA THR A 149 6.93 10.06 -8.88
C THR A 149 7.71 11.13 -9.62
N SER A 150 7.39 12.41 -9.39
CA SER A 150 8.31 13.44 -9.85
C SER A 150 9.57 13.33 -9.01
N ILE A 151 10.63 12.87 -9.64
CA ILE A 151 11.98 12.70 -9.04
C ILE A 151 12.44 13.99 -8.37
N ASP A 152 11.98 15.13 -8.88
CA ASP A 152 12.33 16.46 -8.38
C ASP A 152 11.71 16.82 -7.01
N LEU A 153 10.70 16.05 -6.55
CA LEU A 153 10.03 16.26 -5.25
C LEU A 153 10.44 15.23 -4.20
N ILE A 154 11.27 14.25 -4.55
CA ILE A 154 11.75 13.26 -3.60
C ILE A 154 12.99 13.83 -2.92
N ASP A 155 12.89 14.02 -1.61
CA ASP A 155 14.06 14.28 -0.79
C ASP A 155 15.06 13.12 -0.97
N GLU A 156 16.26 13.43 -1.47
CA GLU A 156 17.31 12.43 -1.74
C GLU A 156 17.70 11.60 -0.50
N ASN A 157 17.32 12.09 0.69
CA ASN A 157 17.53 11.40 1.96
C ASN A 157 16.47 10.32 2.26
N ILE A 158 15.37 10.27 1.50
CA ILE A 158 14.33 9.27 1.69
C ILE A 158 14.72 7.99 0.96
N GLN A 159 15.01 6.94 1.72
CA GLN A 159 15.29 5.60 1.20
C GLN A 159 14.53 4.54 2.00
N PHE A 160 14.01 3.54 1.30
CA PHE A 160 13.34 2.36 1.89
C PHE A 160 14.26 1.15 1.76
N LYS A 161 15.34 1.13 2.54
CA LYS A 161 16.42 0.13 2.43
C LYS A 161 15.98 -1.31 2.69
N SER A 162 14.92 -1.50 3.48
CA SER A 162 14.40 -2.83 3.84
C SER A 162 13.19 -3.24 3.01
N LEU A 163 12.71 -2.37 2.08
CA LEU A 163 11.52 -2.64 1.30
C LEU A 163 11.77 -3.77 0.29
N LYS A 164 11.05 -4.86 0.46
CA LYS A 164 11.12 -6.04 -0.42
C LYS A 164 9.91 -6.17 -1.34
N HIS A 165 8.76 -5.65 -0.91
CA HIS A 165 7.50 -5.84 -1.61
C HIS A 165 6.83 -4.49 -1.84
N LEU A 166 6.63 -4.11 -3.11
CA LEU A 166 5.98 -2.88 -3.50
C LEU A 166 4.79 -3.18 -4.42
N HIS A 167 3.60 -2.73 -4.05
CA HIS A 167 2.41 -2.78 -4.89
C HIS A 167 1.90 -1.38 -5.19
N LEU A 168 1.78 -1.05 -6.48
CA LEU A 168 1.23 0.21 -6.97
C LEU A 168 0.04 -0.07 -7.87
N SER A 169 -1.16 0.37 -7.50
CA SER A 169 -2.38 0.09 -8.25
C SER A 169 -2.82 1.19 -9.21
N SER A 170 -2.19 2.37 -9.15
CA SER A 170 -2.42 3.46 -10.11
C SER A 170 -1.18 4.33 -10.20
N PHE A 171 -0.74 4.62 -11.41
CA PHE A 171 0.46 5.42 -11.67
C PHE A 171 0.40 6.04 -13.08
N CYS A 172 1.18 7.11 -13.29
CA CYS A 172 1.14 7.87 -14.53
C CYS A 172 1.91 7.18 -15.67
N SER A 173 3.13 6.68 -15.42
CA SER A 173 3.99 6.04 -16.42
C SER A 173 4.91 5.01 -15.75
N PRO A 174 5.05 3.79 -16.33
CA PRO A 174 6.00 2.78 -15.84
C PRO A 174 7.43 3.27 -15.79
N LEU A 175 7.86 4.04 -16.79
CA LEU A 175 9.24 4.51 -16.89
C LEU A 175 9.64 5.40 -15.71
N TYR A 176 8.80 6.37 -15.36
CA TYR A 176 9.07 7.25 -14.23
C TYR A 176 9.04 6.49 -12.90
N ILE A 177 8.06 5.60 -12.73
CA ILE A 177 7.94 4.79 -11.53
C ILE A 177 9.15 3.89 -11.34
N LEU A 178 9.55 3.12 -12.33
CA LEU A 178 10.66 2.19 -12.21
C LEU A 178 11.98 2.89 -11.92
N ARG A 179 12.23 4.05 -12.54
CA ARG A 179 13.39 4.90 -12.22
C ARG A 179 13.39 5.38 -10.77
N SER A 180 12.24 5.82 -10.26
CA SER A 180 12.12 6.30 -8.88
C SER A 180 12.24 5.15 -7.88
N VAL A 181 11.58 4.03 -8.17
CA VAL A 181 11.62 2.81 -7.37
C VAL A 181 13.06 2.30 -7.25
N SER A 182 13.81 2.22 -8.34
CA SER A 182 15.21 1.78 -8.33
C SER A 182 16.09 2.61 -7.38
N LYS A 183 15.89 3.93 -7.36
CA LYS A 183 16.65 4.83 -6.46
C LYS A 183 16.23 4.72 -5.00
N LEU A 184 14.91 4.59 -4.76
CA LEU A 184 14.33 4.62 -3.41
C LEU A 184 14.39 3.28 -2.68
N THR A 185 14.40 2.16 -3.43
CA THR A 185 14.19 0.82 -2.90
C THR A 185 15.23 -0.17 -3.42
N PRO A 186 16.49 -0.04 -3.01
CA PRO A 186 17.59 -0.86 -3.55
C PRO A 186 17.41 -2.37 -3.30
N SER A 187 16.73 -2.76 -2.23
CA SER A 187 16.51 -4.16 -1.84
C SER A 187 15.16 -4.72 -2.29
N LEU A 188 14.50 -4.07 -3.27
CA LEU A 188 13.20 -4.52 -3.74
C LEU A 188 13.31 -5.85 -4.49
N ALA A 189 12.63 -6.89 -3.98
CA ALA A 189 12.56 -8.21 -4.58
C ALA A 189 11.32 -8.38 -5.47
N HIS A 190 10.18 -7.87 -5.03
CA HIS A 190 8.91 -8.03 -5.73
C HIS A 190 8.22 -6.70 -6.00
N LEU A 191 7.91 -6.47 -7.27
CA LEU A 191 7.13 -5.31 -7.71
C LEU A 191 5.80 -5.77 -8.28
N ARG A 192 4.69 -5.24 -7.78
CA ARG A 192 3.36 -5.48 -8.33
C ARG A 192 2.78 -4.20 -8.91
N LEU A 193 2.35 -4.27 -10.15
CA LEU A 193 1.78 -3.15 -10.89
C LEU A 193 0.38 -3.51 -11.40
N SER A 194 -0.50 -2.53 -11.48
CA SER A 194 -1.80 -2.70 -12.15
C SER A 194 -1.75 -1.95 -13.48
N ALA A 195 -1.89 -2.68 -14.59
CA ALA A 195 -1.91 -2.04 -15.92
C ALA A 195 -3.11 -1.09 -16.03
N PRO A 196 -2.88 0.16 -16.48
CA PRO A 196 -3.97 1.11 -16.70
C PRO A 196 -4.95 0.62 -17.77
N GLU A 197 -6.25 0.84 -17.58
CA GLU A 197 -7.30 0.31 -18.48
C GLU A 197 -7.21 0.80 -19.93
N HIS A 198 -6.61 1.97 -20.17
CA HIS A 198 -6.59 2.63 -21.49
C HIS A 198 -5.22 3.04 -21.99
N SER A 199 -4.15 2.54 -21.38
CA SER A 199 -2.80 2.90 -21.75
C SER A 199 -2.18 1.85 -22.68
N THR A 200 -2.30 2.05 -23.99
CA THR A 200 -1.55 1.26 -24.98
C THR A 200 -0.03 1.44 -24.81
N ASN A 201 0.39 2.56 -24.24
CA ASN A 201 1.80 2.87 -24.03
C ASN A 201 2.43 2.09 -22.88
N PHE A 202 1.63 1.60 -21.92
CA PHE A 202 2.15 0.87 -20.76
C PHE A 202 3.05 -0.30 -21.14
N ALA A 203 2.57 -1.16 -22.02
CA ALA A 203 3.35 -2.32 -22.47
C ALA A 203 4.57 -1.94 -23.31
N LEU A 204 4.44 -0.88 -24.14
CA LEU A 204 5.54 -0.38 -24.96
C LEU A 204 6.64 0.24 -24.08
N GLU A 205 6.27 1.07 -23.12
CA GLU A 205 7.23 1.66 -22.17
C GLU A 205 7.91 0.60 -21.32
N LEU A 206 7.14 -0.40 -20.82
CA LEU A 206 7.70 -1.50 -20.07
C LEU A 206 8.71 -2.30 -20.92
N LYS A 207 8.35 -2.63 -22.16
CA LYS A 207 9.25 -3.30 -23.09
C LYS A 207 10.53 -2.50 -23.32
N ALA A 208 10.41 -1.21 -23.58
CA ALA A 208 11.58 -0.34 -23.81
C ALA A 208 12.52 -0.30 -22.59
N ILE A 209 11.98 -0.40 -21.35
CA ILE A 209 12.78 -0.49 -20.12
C ILE A 209 13.51 -1.83 -20.04
N LEU A 210 12.83 -2.91 -20.37
CA LEU A 210 13.40 -4.27 -20.30
C LEU A 210 14.45 -4.53 -21.36
N ASP A 211 14.28 -3.95 -22.55
CA ASP A 211 15.23 -4.05 -23.67
C ASP A 211 16.45 -3.13 -23.45
N ASN A 212 16.39 -2.17 -22.52
CA ASN A 212 17.47 -1.23 -22.27
C ASN A 212 18.44 -1.79 -21.24
N THR A 213 19.69 -2.03 -21.65
CA THR A 213 20.75 -2.61 -20.82
C THR A 213 21.26 -1.68 -19.70
N GLU A 214 20.94 -0.40 -19.72
CA GLU A 214 21.20 0.50 -18.59
C GLU A 214 20.13 0.25 -17.51
N SER A 215 20.51 -0.47 -16.46
CA SER A 215 19.59 -0.97 -15.45
C SER A 215 18.83 0.14 -14.73
N VAL A 216 17.61 0.39 -15.19
CA VAL A 216 16.62 1.23 -14.52
C VAL A 216 15.92 0.48 -13.39
N LEU A 217 16.17 -0.82 -13.26
CA LEU A 217 15.53 -1.72 -12.31
C LEU A 217 16.35 -1.86 -11.03
N PRO A 218 15.70 -2.09 -9.87
CA PRO A 218 16.40 -2.44 -8.64
C PRO A 218 17.27 -3.69 -8.82
N PRO A 219 18.49 -3.72 -8.26
CA PRO A 219 19.44 -4.84 -8.47
C PRO A 219 18.95 -6.18 -7.91
N ASP A 220 18.17 -6.16 -6.84
CA ASP A 220 17.66 -7.37 -6.16
C ASP A 220 16.26 -7.78 -6.66
N LEU A 221 15.77 -7.19 -7.76
CA LEU A 221 14.43 -7.44 -8.27
C LEU A 221 14.32 -8.85 -8.85
N GLU A 222 13.54 -9.69 -8.18
CA GLU A 222 13.31 -11.09 -8.56
C GLU A 222 12.11 -11.26 -9.49
N LYS A 223 11.00 -10.53 -9.19
CA LYS A 223 9.73 -10.69 -9.93
C LYS A 223 8.98 -9.38 -10.11
N ILE A 224 8.38 -9.22 -11.29
CA ILE A 224 7.35 -8.22 -11.55
C ILE A 224 6.01 -8.93 -11.77
N PHE A 225 5.02 -8.58 -10.96
CA PHE A 225 3.64 -9.03 -11.10
C PHE A 225 2.83 -7.92 -11.77
N ILE A 226 2.12 -8.25 -12.83
CA ILE A 226 1.32 -7.26 -13.57
C ILE A 226 -0.13 -7.71 -13.61
N HIS A 227 -1.01 -6.96 -12.95
CA HIS A 227 -2.43 -7.15 -13.14
C HIS A 227 -2.84 -6.68 -14.52
N LEU A 228 -3.47 -7.56 -15.27
CA LEU A 228 -4.03 -7.24 -16.58
C LEU A 228 -5.12 -6.18 -16.46
N PRO A 229 -5.34 -5.36 -17.49
CA PRO A 229 -6.46 -4.43 -17.52
C PRO A 229 -7.79 -5.18 -17.52
N THR A 230 -8.83 -4.54 -16.99
CA THR A 230 -10.18 -5.10 -17.04
C THR A 230 -10.74 -5.02 -18.46
N LYS A 231 -11.34 -6.11 -18.93
CA LYS A 231 -11.99 -6.12 -20.25
C LYS A 231 -13.14 -5.10 -20.27
N PRO A 232 -13.19 -4.21 -21.26
CA PRO A 232 -14.29 -3.25 -21.40
C PRO A 232 -15.64 -3.95 -21.49
N LYS A 233 -16.65 -3.43 -20.77
CA LYS A 233 -18.03 -3.97 -20.82
C LYS A 233 -18.77 -3.56 -22.08
N ASP A 234 -18.49 -2.37 -22.58
CA ASP A 234 -19.14 -1.81 -23.76
C ASP A 234 -18.34 -2.14 -25.01
N ASN A 235 -19.06 -2.53 -26.07
CA ASN A 235 -18.47 -2.85 -27.37
C ASN A 235 -18.00 -1.60 -28.15
N LEU A 236 -17.44 -0.61 -27.48
CA LEU A 236 -16.73 0.48 -28.14
C LEU A 236 -15.47 -0.11 -28.79
N MET A 237 -15.51 -0.31 -30.11
CA MET A 237 -14.49 -1.05 -30.87
C MET A 237 -13.08 -0.58 -30.52
N GLY A 238 -12.83 0.72 -30.42
CA GLY A 238 -11.51 1.26 -30.09
C GLY A 238 -11.00 0.87 -28.68
N MET A 239 -11.88 0.75 -27.68
CA MET A 239 -11.48 0.33 -26.33
C MET A 239 -11.15 -1.17 -26.29
N LEU A 240 -11.90 -1.98 -27.03
CA LEU A 240 -11.67 -3.42 -27.11
C LEU A 240 -10.36 -3.73 -27.84
N ASP A 241 -10.05 -3.00 -28.89
CA ASP A 241 -8.81 -3.15 -29.65
C ASP A 241 -7.60 -2.70 -28.83
N SER A 242 -7.70 -1.59 -28.11
CA SER A 242 -6.68 -1.15 -27.15
C SER A 242 -6.44 -2.20 -26.07
N TYR A 243 -7.50 -2.75 -25.49
CA TYR A 243 -7.42 -3.84 -24.50
C TYR A 243 -6.70 -5.07 -25.08
N ARG A 244 -7.12 -5.56 -26.25
CA ARG A 244 -6.50 -6.73 -26.91
C ARG A 244 -5.02 -6.49 -27.21
N SER A 245 -4.70 -5.31 -27.74
CA SER A 245 -3.33 -4.91 -28.04
C SER A 245 -2.46 -4.91 -26.78
N THR A 246 -2.94 -4.31 -25.68
CA THR A 246 -2.23 -4.27 -24.40
C THR A 246 -2.02 -5.67 -23.82
N VAL A 247 -3.06 -6.51 -23.79
CA VAL A 247 -2.95 -7.89 -23.29
C VAL A 247 -1.98 -8.71 -24.13
N SER A 248 -2.06 -8.61 -25.46
CA SER A 248 -1.15 -9.33 -26.37
C SER A 248 0.30 -8.90 -26.16
N ALA A 249 0.55 -7.59 -26.03
CA ALA A 249 1.89 -7.07 -25.81
C ALA A 249 2.47 -7.51 -24.46
N LEU A 250 1.67 -7.47 -23.38
CA LEU A 250 2.08 -7.96 -22.06
C LEU A 250 2.34 -9.47 -22.07
N SER A 251 1.51 -10.24 -22.76
CA SER A 251 1.72 -11.70 -22.92
C SER A 251 3.01 -12.01 -23.68
N SER A 252 3.32 -11.22 -24.71
CA SER A 252 4.60 -11.35 -25.43
C SER A 252 5.79 -11.06 -24.54
N ILE A 253 5.73 -10.01 -23.70
CA ILE A 253 6.80 -9.67 -22.75
C ILE A 253 6.98 -10.78 -21.74
N ALA A 254 5.91 -11.28 -21.12
CA ALA A 254 5.97 -12.37 -20.14
C ALA A 254 6.45 -13.69 -20.75
N GLY A 255 6.22 -13.92 -22.04
CA GLY A 255 6.73 -15.08 -22.77
C GLY A 255 8.25 -15.04 -23.00
N VAL A 256 8.88 -13.86 -22.94
CA VAL A 256 10.33 -13.68 -23.07
C VAL A 256 11.03 -13.64 -21.72
N HIS A 257 10.37 -13.10 -20.70
CA HIS A 257 10.91 -12.87 -19.35
C HIS A 257 10.15 -13.68 -18.31
N ASP A 258 10.72 -14.79 -17.85
CA ASP A 258 10.12 -15.74 -16.87
C ASP A 258 9.87 -15.14 -15.48
N TRP A 259 10.54 -14.05 -15.16
CA TRP A 259 10.35 -13.28 -13.92
C TRP A 259 9.20 -12.26 -13.99
N ILE A 260 8.53 -12.13 -15.15
CA ILE A 260 7.31 -11.32 -15.29
C ILE A 260 6.09 -12.24 -15.23
N ILE A 261 5.25 -12.01 -14.25
CA ILE A 261 4.06 -12.82 -13.97
C ILE A 261 2.80 -11.99 -14.23
N LEU A 262 1.97 -12.45 -15.15
CA LEU A 262 0.68 -11.82 -15.40
C LEU A 262 -0.37 -12.34 -14.42
N LEU A 263 -1.03 -11.41 -13.75
CA LEU A 263 -2.11 -11.69 -12.82
C LEU A 263 -3.48 -11.34 -13.44
N PRO A 264 -4.55 -12.00 -13.01
CA PRO A 264 -5.89 -11.64 -13.44
C PRO A 264 -6.20 -10.16 -13.10
N PRO A 265 -7.13 -9.53 -13.83
CA PRO A 265 -7.54 -8.16 -13.54
C PRO A 265 -8.00 -8.00 -12.09
N LEU A 266 -7.66 -6.86 -11.47
CA LEU A 266 -8.25 -6.49 -10.20
C LEU A 266 -9.76 -6.31 -10.36
N ARG A 267 -10.53 -6.71 -9.34
CA ARG A 267 -11.95 -6.37 -9.29
C ARG A 267 -12.06 -4.87 -8.98
N LEU A 268 -12.35 -4.10 -10.01
CA LEU A 268 -12.47 -2.66 -9.86
C LEU A 268 -13.94 -2.29 -9.57
N GLY A 269 -14.12 -1.42 -8.60
CA GLY A 269 -15.41 -0.82 -8.27
C GLY A 269 -15.87 0.22 -9.30
N MET A 270 -16.92 0.98 -8.96
CA MET A 270 -17.56 1.96 -9.86
C MET A 270 -16.60 3.01 -10.43
N PHE A 271 -15.51 3.34 -9.73
CA PHE A 271 -14.55 4.35 -10.16
C PHE A 271 -13.26 3.76 -10.75
N ARG A 272 -13.32 2.52 -11.24
CA ARG A 272 -12.14 1.82 -11.80
C ARG A 272 -10.98 1.69 -10.82
N THR A 273 -11.30 1.71 -9.54
CA THR A 273 -10.36 1.46 -8.45
C THR A 273 -10.83 0.27 -7.63
N ILE A 274 -9.89 -0.40 -6.97
CA ILE A 274 -10.24 -1.42 -5.96
C ILE A 274 -11.12 -0.77 -4.88
N SER A 275 -12.07 -1.51 -4.30
CA SER A 275 -12.84 -0.98 -3.18
C SER A 275 -11.98 -0.87 -1.92
N ILE A 276 -12.33 0.06 -1.00
CA ILE A 276 -11.65 0.16 0.30
C ILE A 276 -11.75 -1.15 1.08
N GLN A 277 -12.90 -1.83 0.97
CA GLN A 277 -13.12 -3.12 1.64
C GLN A 277 -12.19 -4.21 1.12
N ASP A 278 -12.07 -4.34 -0.21
CA ASP A 278 -11.16 -5.32 -0.82
C ASP A 278 -9.70 -5.00 -0.49
N ALA A 279 -9.33 -3.71 -0.46
CA ALA A 279 -7.98 -3.28 -0.11
C ALA A 279 -7.66 -3.54 1.37
N GLU A 280 -8.61 -3.26 2.27
CA GLU A 280 -8.48 -3.54 3.71
C GLU A 280 -8.42 -5.05 3.98
N GLU A 281 -9.20 -5.85 3.27
CA GLU A 281 -9.19 -7.30 3.39
C GLU A 281 -7.86 -7.89 2.89
N ALA A 282 -7.33 -7.38 1.77
CA ALA A 282 -6.01 -7.75 1.27
C ALA A 282 -4.91 -7.42 2.30
N TRP A 283 -4.95 -6.21 2.88
CA TRP A 283 -4.05 -5.85 3.96
C TRP A 283 -4.16 -6.76 5.18
N SER A 284 -5.38 -7.05 5.65
CA SER A 284 -5.61 -7.91 6.82
C SER A 284 -5.04 -9.31 6.63
N ARG A 285 -5.17 -9.87 5.42
CA ARG A 285 -4.57 -11.17 5.07
C ARG A 285 -3.05 -11.11 5.08
N SER A 286 -2.45 -10.04 4.55
CA SER A 286 -1.00 -9.83 4.57
C SER A 286 -0.48 -9.67 6.00
N ALA A 287 -1.16 -8.87 6.84
CA ALA A 287 -0.82 -8.68 8.25
C ALA A 287 -0.90 -9.97 9.08
N ALA A 288 -1.78 -10.90 8.70
CA ALA A 288 -1.88 -12.25 9.27
C ALA A 288 -0.81 -13.23 8.73
N GLY A 289 0.13 -12.78 7.90
CA GLY A 289 1.20 -13.60 7.32
C GLY A 289 0.77 -14.47 6.15
N MET A 290 -0.41 -14.25 5.59
CA MET A 290 -0.86 -14.90 4.37
C MET A 290 -0.27 -14.17 3.16
N ILE A 291 0.92 -14.59 2.75
CA ILE A 291 1.71 -13.93 1.70
C ILE A 291 1.07 -14.16 0.33
N TRP A 292 0.98 -13.10 -0.48
CA TRP A 292 0.33 -13.07 -1.80
C TRP A 292 1.30 -12.85 -2.96
N TRP A 293 2.57 -13.00 -2.73
CA TRP A 293 3.63 -12.69 -3.69
C TRP A 293 4.04 -13.91 -4.52
#